data_913e74feb41c033d9d61300f07af62d2
#
_entry.id   913e74feb41c033d9d61300f07af62d2
#
_cell.length_a   1.000
_cell.length_b   1.000
_cell.length_c   1.000
_cell.angle_alpha   90.00
_cell.angle_beta   90.00
_cell.angle_gamma   90.00
#
_symmetry.space_group_name_H-M   'P 1'
#
loop_
_entity.id
_entity.type
_entity.pdbx_description
1 polymer ?
#
loop_
_entity_poly.entity_id
_entity_poly.type
_entity_poly.pdbx_seq_one_letter_code
_entity_poly.pdbx_strand_id
1 'polypeptide(L)'
;LGVMLSAGNIDSMVAHYTAAKKRRHDDAYSPGNRAGLRPDRATIVYSNRVREAFGDIPLIIGGLEASLRRYAHYDYWEDKVRRSILVDSQADLLTYGMGERATREIAKRLAKKEPIASITDVKGTCFLAASPEECAYPKVEVASFEEVSRDKRAYALANQVEYDEHDPIRGRAIVQRHGERYVIANPPAMPLNTAELDAVAELPY
;
A
#
# COMPACT_ATOMS: atom_id res chain seq x y z
N LEU A 1 7.27 3.98 -19.30
CA LEU A 1 7.93 4.59 -18.15
C LEU A 1 6.94 4.65 -16.99
N GLY A 2 7.37 4.45 -15.76
CA GLY A 2 6.55 4.52 -14.55
C GLY A 2 7.42 4.83 -13.33
N VAL A 3 6.80 5.13 -12.21
CA VAL A 3 7.47 5.40 -10.93
C VAL A 3 7.03 4.35 -9.92
N MET A 4 7.99 3.72 -9.24
CA MET A 4 7.77 2.89 -8.06
C MET A 4 8.32 3.63 -6.85
N LEU A 5 7.52 3.76 -5.81
CA LEU A 5 7.79 4.65 -4.69
C LEU A 5 7.50 3.99 -3.34
N SER A 6 8.34 4.24 -2.36
CA SER A 6 8.12 3.87 -0.95
C SER A 6 8.59 4.99 -0.01
N ALA A 7 8.16 4.92 1.24
CA ALA A 7 8.66 5.82 2.30
C ALA A 7 10.08 5.46 2.80
N GLY A 8 10.67 4.38 2.29
CA GLY A 8 11.92 3.81 2.77
C GLY A 8 11.70 2.57 3.65
N ASN A 9 12.70 2.21 4.45
CA ASN A 9 12.74 0.95 5.21
C ASN A 9 11.71 0.86 6.34
N ILE A 10 11.18 1.99 6.80
CA ILE A 10 10.25 2.07 7.92
C ILE A 10 9.15 3.10 7.62
N ASP A 11 8.04 2.96 8.30
CA ASP A 11 6.97 3.95 8.31
C ASP A 11 7.48 5.34 8.76
N SER A 12 7.19 6.39 7.99
CA SER A 12 7.70 7.73 8.24
C SER A 12 7.25 8.30 9.58
N MET A 13 6.01 8.01 10.01
CA MET A 13 5.50 8.47 11.29
C MET A 13 6.21 7.77 12.46
N VAL A 14 6.49 6.47 12.34
CA VAL A 14 7.26 5.71 13.34
C VAL A 14 8.72 6.20 13.38
N ALA A 15 9.29 6.55 12.23
CA ALA A 15 10.63 7.12 12.16
C ALA A 15 10.72 8.51 12.83
N HIS A 16 9.67 9.33 12.71
CA HIS A 16 9.69 10.72 13.21
C HIS A 16 9.21 10.89 14.65
N TYR A 17 8.40 9.96 15.15
CA TYR A 17 7.75 10.12 16.46
C TYR A 17 7.97 8.91 17.37
N THR A 18 8.01 9.18 18.68
CA THR A 18 7.95 8.15 19.71
C THR A 18 6.51 7.68 19.92
N ALA A 19 6.33 6.57 20.66
CA ALA A 19 5.01 6.10 21.07
C ALA A 19 4.22 7.13 21.92
N ALA A 20 4.92 8.07 22.58
CA ALA A 20 4.31 9.18 23.33
C ALA A 20 4.03 10.41 22.43
N LYS A 21 3.99 10.25 21.11
CA LYS A 21 3.77 11.32 20.11
C LYS A 21 4.79 12.47 20.15
N LYS A 22 5.94 12.26 20.79
CA LYS A 22 7.04 13.25 20.81
C LYS A 22 7.91 13.08 19.58
N ARG A 23 8.29 14.19 18.94
CA ARG A 23 9.19 14.15 17.79
C ARG A 23 10.56 13.62 18.23
N ARG A 24 11.17 12.76 17.42
CA ARG A 24 12.53 12.26 17.64
C ARG A 24 13.54 13.35 17.30
N HIS A 25 14.68 13.29 17.96
CA HIS A 25 15.79 14.25 17.75
C HIS A 25 16.68 13.84 16.58
N ASP A 26 16.68 12.58 16.21
CA ASP A 26 17.47 11.95 15.17
C ASP A 26 16.58 11.17 14.19
N ASP A 27 17.07 10.96 12.98
CA ASP A 27 16.48 10.10 11.96
C ASP A 27 17.60 9.31 11.28
N ALA A 28 17.78 8.05 11.69
CA ALA A 28 18.82 7.16 11.17
C ALA A 28 18.74 6.93 9.63
N TYR A 29 17.61 7.27 9.01
CA TYR A 29 17.39 7.14 7.57
C TYR A 29 17.56 8.45 6.79
N SER A 30 18.02 9.49 7.47
CA SER A 30 18.31 10.80 6.87
C SER A 30 19.80 11.10 6.88
N PRO A 31 20.34 11.87 5.93
CA PRO A 31 21.74 12.26 5.90
C PRO A 31 22.19 12.91 7.21
N GLY A 32 23.27 12.39 7.79
CA GLY A 32 23.81 12.87 9.06
C GLY A 32 22.90 12.64 10.27
N ASN A 33 22.00 11.67 10.21
CA ASN A 33 21.00 11.38 11.25
C ASN A 33 20.10 12.58 11.61
N ARG A 34 19.92 13.51 10.69
CA ARG A 34 19.18 14.76 10.97
C ARG A 34 17.69 14.55 10.88
N ALA A 35 16.97 14.73 11.99
CA ALA A 35 15.51 14.74 12.01
C ALA A 35 14.92 15.91 11.21
N GLY A 36 13.70 15.71 10.68
CA GLY A 36 12.92 16.75 10.00
C GLY A 36 13.26 16.98 8.53
N LEU A 37 14.12 16.17 7.92
CA LEU A 37 14.44 16.24 6.49
C LEU A 37 13.42 15.48 5.61
N ARG A 38 12.68 14.57 6.19
CA ARG A 38 11.63 13.82 5.50
C ARG A 38 10.25 14.29 5.94
N PRO A 39 9.23 14.29 5.04
CA PRO A 39 7.88 14.67 5.42
C PRO A 39 7.21 13.58 6.26
N ASP A 40 6.25 13.98 7.07
CA ASP A 40 5.29 13.07 7.69
C ASP A 40 4.41 12.44 6.60
N ARG A 41 4.07 11.15 6.75
CA ARG A 41 3.32 10.38 5.74
C ARG A 41 3.99 10.47 4.36
N ALA A 42 5.26 10.16 4.34
CA ALA A 42 6.17 10.38 3.22
C ALA A 42 5.64 9.80 1.89
N THR A 43 5.02 8.62 1.91
CA THR A 43 4.45 8.00 0.71
C THR A 43 3.42 8.91 0.04
N ILE A 44 2.52 9.53 0.81
CA ILE A 44 1.49 10.44 0.26
C ILE A 44 2.15 11.70 -0.33
N VAL A 45 3.07 12.31 0.42
CA VAL A 45 3.73 13.53 -0.02
C VAL A 45 4.56 13.30 -1.28
N TYR A 46 5.34 12.23 -1.31
CA TYR A 46 6.16 11.90 -2.48
C TYR A 46 5.29 11.55 -3.71
N SER A 47 4.19 10.82 -3.52
CA SER A 47 3.24 10.53 -4.60
C SER A 47 2.66 11.81 -5.20
N ASN A 48 2.23 12.74 -4.37
CA ASN A 48 1.71 14.02 -4.84
C ASN A 48 2.78 14.82 -5.61
N ARG A 49 4.04 14.80 -5.15
CA ARG A 49 5.15 15.42 -5.87
C ARG A 49 5.42 14.77 -7.23
N VAL A 50 5.28 13.44 -7.32
CA VAL A 50 5.38 12.73 -8.61
C VAL A 50 4.26 13.17 -9.54
N ARG A 51 3.01 13.27 -9.05
CA ARG A 51 1.88 13.77 -9.85
C ARG A 51 2.06 15.21 -10.32
N GLU A 52 2.54 16.09 -9.46
CA GLU A 52 2.84 17.48 -9.80
C GLU A 52 3.93 17.59 -10.89
N ALA A 53 4.97 16.74 -10.82
CA ALA A 53 6.11 16.81 -11.73
C ALA A 53 5.89 16.09 -13.07
N PHE A 54 5.16 15.00 -13.07
CA PHE A 54 5.09 14.06 -14.20
C PHE A 54 3.65 13.77 -14.68
N GLY A 55 2.62 14.32 -14.04
CA GLY A 55 1.21 14.11 -14.43
C GLY A 55 0.79 12.65 -14.31
N ASP A 56 0.14 12.13 -15.35
CA ASP A 56 -0.49 10.79 -15.38
C ASP A 56 0.49 9.64 -15.66
N ILE A 57 1.74 9.76 -15.24
CA ILE A 57 2.68 8.64 -15.31
C ILE A 57 2.21 7.48 -14.41
N PRO A 58 2.35 6.20 -14.81
CA PRO A 58 2.08 5.07 -13.92
C PRO A 58 2.81 5.20 -12.60
N LEU A 59 2.07 5.25 -11.50
CA LEU A 59 2.57 5.43 -10.15
C LEU A 59 2.18 4.25 -9.26
N ILE A 60 3.18 3.48 -8.84
CA ILE A 60 3.04 2.33 -7.96
C ILE A 60 3.65 2.66 -6.60
N ILE A 61 2.90 2.50 -5.54
CA ILE A 61 3.40 2.67 -4.18
C ILE A 61 3.61 1.31 -3.51
N GLY A 62 4.51 1.25 -2.55
CA GLY A 62 4.80 0.02 -1.81
C GLY A 62 5.57 0.28 -0.52
N GLY A 63 6.17 -0.76 0.01
CA GLY A 63 6.89 -0.73 1.28
C GLY A 63 5.96 -0.79 2.49
N LEU A 64 6.55 -0.72 3.68
CA LEU A 64 5.84 -0.94 4.95
C LEU A 64 4.72 0.08 5.17
N GLU A 65 4.99 1.36 4.94
CA GLU A 65 4.02 2.44 5.15
C GLU A 65 2.77 2.28 4.29
N ALA A 66 2.92 1.96 3.00
CA ALA A 66 1.81 1.73 2.10
C ALA A 66 1.05 0.43 2.44
N SER A 67 1.77 -0.65 2.73
CA SER A 67 1.18 -1.96 3.06
C SER A 67 0.27 -1.89 4.28
N LEU A 68 0.69 -1.20 5.33
CA LEU A 68 -0.08 -1.05 6.57
C LEU A 68 -1.32 -0.15 6.41
N ARG A 69 -1.34 0.70 5.38
CA ARG A 69 -2.40 1.67 5.12
C ARG A 69 -3.22 1.38 3.86
N ARG A 70 -3.17 0.14 3.36
CA ARG A 70 -3.88 -0.25 2.14
C ARG A 70 -5.40 -0.22 2.24
N TYR A 71 -5.95 -0.35 3.46
CA TYR A 71 -7.38 -0.21 3.78
C TYR A 71 -7.66 1.06 4.59
N ALA A 72 -8.89 1.25 5.01
CA ALA A 72 -9.22 2.19 6.08
C ALA A 72 -8.46 1.78 7.35
N HIS A 73 -7.68 2.68 7.91
CA HIS A 73 -6.75 2.37 8.99
C HIS A 73 -6.82 3.41 10.11
N TYR A 74 -6.58 2.98 11.35
CA TYR A 74 -6.48 3.89 12.48
C TYR A 74 -5.14 4.64 12.46
N ASP A 75 -5.22 5.96 12.35
CA ASP A 75 -4.07 6.84 12.49
C ASP A 75 -3.91 7.22 13.96
N TYR A 76 -2.91 6.64 14.61
CA TYR A 76 -2.62 6.85 16.02
C TYR A 76 -2.30 8.31 16.35
N TRP A 77 -1.65 9.05 15.45
CA TRP A 77 -1.23 10.44 15.69
C TRP A 77 -2.41 11.41 15.65
N GLU A 78 -3.35 11.19 14.74
CA GLU A 78 -4.57 12.01 14.60
C GLU A 78 -5.76 11.47 15.40
N ASP A 79 -5.64 10.29 16.01
CA ASP A 79 -6.70 9.61 16.78
C ASP A 79 -8.00 9.45 15.96
N LYS A 80 -7.86 9.03 14.71
CA LYS A 80 -9.00 8.82 13.81
C LYS A 80 -8.74 7.72 12.79
N VAL A 81 -9.80 7.16 12.23
CA VAL A 81 -9.71 6.28 11.06
C VAL A 81 -9.52 7.13 9.80
N ARG A 82 -8.49 6.82 9.02
CA ARG A 82 -8.19 7.44 7.73
C ARG A 82 -8.57 6.51 6.59
N ARG A 83 -8.75 7.07 5.41
CA ARG A 83 -8.98 6.33 4.17
C ARG A 83 -7.76 5.50 3.78
N SER A 84 -7.95 4.54 2.88
CA SER A 84 -6.83 3.87 2.21
C SER A 84 -5.82 4.88 1.67
N ILE A 85 -4.55 4.55 1.81
CA ILE A 85 -3.45 5.36 1.26
C ILE A 85 -3.53 5.51 -0.26
N LEU A 86 -4.13 4.54 -0.98
CA LEU A 86 -4.38 4.67 -2.42
C LEU A 86 -5.27 5.86 -2.77
N VAL A 87 -6.27 6.12 -1.93
CA VAL A 87 -7.18 7.27 -2.13
C VAL A 87 -6.44 8.59 -1.88
N ASP A 88 -5.60 8.63 -0.84
CA ASP A 88 -4.91 9.85 -0.42
C ASP A 88 -3.66 10.15 -1.25
N SER A 89 -2.99 9.13 -1.79
CA SER A 89 -1.74 9.28 -2.56
C SER A 89 -1.97 9.48 -4.07
N GLN A 90 -3.18 9.23 -4.56
CA GLN A 90 -3.48 9.23 -6.00
C GLN A 90 -2.61 8.26 -6.81
N ALA A 91 -2.09 7.22 -6.19
CA ALA A 91 -1.35 6.17 -6.88
C ALA A 91 -2.31 5.24 -7.65
N ASP A 92 -1.82 4.64 -8.73
CA ASP A 92 -2.60 3.71 -9.56
C ASP A 92 -2.65 2.32 -8.92
N LEU A 93 -1.52 1.86 -8.38
CA LEU A 93 -1.37 0.55 -7.74
C LEU A 93 -0.61 0.67 -6.44
N LEU A 94 -0.88 -0.27 -5.54
CA LEU A 94 -0.09 -0.51 -4.33
C LEU A 94 0.38 -1.96 -4.33
N THR A 95 1.67 -2.19 -4.07
CA THR A 95 2.21 -3.52 -3.78
C THR A 95 2.37 -3.69 -2.29
N TYR A 96 1.96 -4.85 -1.75
CA TYR A 96 2.07 -5.14 -0.32
C TYR A 96 2.68 -6.50 -0.03
N GLY A 97 3.18 -6.67 1.18
CA GLY A 97 3.88 -7.88 1.58
C GLY A 97 5.21 -8.04 0.84
N MET A 98 5.51 -9.26 0.40
CA MET A 98 6.70 -9.55 -0.42
C MET A 98 6.45 -9.10 -1.85
N GLY A 99 6.85 -7.88 -2.18
CA GLY A 99 6.52 -7.18 -3.41
C GLY A 99 7.33 -7.56 -4.64
N GLU A 100 8.36 -8.40 -4.52
CA GLU A 100 9.35 -8.67 -5.59
C GLU A 100 8.70 -9.25 -6.85
N ARG A 101 7.83 -10.26 -6.69
CA ARG A 101 7.12 -10.86 -7.83
C ARG A 101 6.14 -9.88 -8.47
N ALA A 102 5.37 -9.17 -7.64
CA ALA A 102 4.40 -8.18 -8.11
C ALA A 102 5.11 -7.05 -8.87
N THR A 103 6.17 -6.48 -8.29
CA THR A 103 6.99 -5.44 -8.91
C THR A 103 7.54 -5.87 -10.27
N ARG A 104 8.10 -7.09 -10.34
CA ARG A 104 8.65 -7.66 -11.57
C ARG A 104 7.58 -7.89 -12.64
N GLU A 105 6.41 -8.38 -12.24
CA GLU A 105 5.28 -8.63 -13.16
C GLU A 105 4.73 -7.32 -13.71
N ILE A 106 4.45 -6.34 -12.84
CA ILE A 106 3.97 -5.02 -13.23
C ILE A 106 4.96 -4.35 -14.19
N ALA A 107 6.26 -4.37 -13.87
CA ALA A 107 7.28 -3.78 -14.72
C ALA A 107 7.33 -4.42 -16.13
N LYS A 108 7.19 -5.76 -16.23
CA LYS A 108 7.13 -6.47 -17.52
C LYS A 108 5.89 -6.10 -18.33
N ARG A 109 4.73 -5.95 -17.68
CA ARG A 109 3.48 -5.58 -18.36
C ARG A 109 3.53 -4.13 -18.85
N LEU A 110 4.02 -3.21 -18.03
CA LEU A 110 4.25 -1.81 -18.45
C LEU A 110 5.28 -1.70 -19.60
N ALA A 111 6.34 -2.52 -19.58
CA ALA A 111 7.30 -2.56 -20.69
C ALA A 111 6.67 -3.01 -22.03
N LYS A 112 5.61 -3.81 -21.97
CA LYS A 112 4.79 -4.20 -23.13
C LYS A 112 3.72 -3.14 -23.47
N LYS A 113 3.75 -1.98 -22.84
CA LYS A 113 2.80 -0.87 -23.01
C LYS A 113 1.37 -1.19 -22.57
N GLU A 114 1.19 -2.17 -21.68
CA GLU A 114 -0.10 -2.44 -21.08
C GLU A 114 -0.50 -1.24 -20.18
N PRO A 115 -1.74 -0.73 -20.30
CA PRO A 115 -2.19 0.36 -19.43
C PRO A 115 -2.19 -0.05 -17.96
N ILE A 116 -1.69 0.81 -17.06
CA ILE A 116 -1.64 0.51 -15.63
C ILE A 116 -3.02 0.16 -15.06
N ALA A 117 -4.07 0.83 -15.52
CA ALA A 117 -5.44 0.58 -15.10
C ALA A 117 -5.99 -0.81 -15.44
N SER A 118 -5.38 -1.53 -16.40
CA SER A 118 -5.75 -2.91 -16.74
C SER A 118 -5.02 -3.96 -15.90
N ILE A 119 -4.01 -3.55 -15.11
CA ILE A 119 -3.22 -4.46 -14.27
C ILE A 119 -3.94 -4.65 -12.92
N THR A 120 -5.03 -5.42 -12.92
CA THR A 120 -5.90 -5.62 -11.74
C THR A 120 -5.80 -7.03 -11.14
N ASP A 121 -5.04 -7.93 -11.76
CA ASP A 121 -5.00 -9.36 -11.48
C ASP A 121 -3.67 -9.85 -10.86
N VAL A 122 -2.78 -8.96 -10.48
CA VAL A 122 -1.51 -9.33 -9.85
C VAL A 122 -1.69 -9.57 -8.35
N LYS A 123 -1.32 -10.75 -7.85
CA LYS A 123 -1.35 -11.06 -6.41
C LYS A 123 -0.41 -10.14 -5.62
N GLY A 124 -0.79 -9.77 -4.39
CA GLY A 124 -0.02 -8.86 -3.56
C GLY A 124 -0.13 -7.40 -3.98
N THR A 125 -1.20 -7.05 -4.70
CA THR A 125 -1.47 -5.66 -5.10
C THR A 125 -2.83 -5.17 -4.60
N CYS A 126 -2.97 -3.84 -4.51
CA CYS A 126 -4.26 -3.18 -4.32
C CYS A 126 -4.45 -2.11 -5.40
N PHE A 127 -5.69 -1.89 -5.79
CA PHE A 127 -6.08 -0.87 -6.77
C PHE A 127 -7.43 -0.25 -6.44
N LEU A 128 -7.76 0.86 -7.09
CA LEU A 128 -9.07 1.51 -6.97
C LEU A 128 -9.93 1.13 -8.16
N ALA A 129 -11.15 0.65 -7.88
CA ALA A 129 -12.13 0.23 -8.86
C ALA A 129 -13.41 1.06 -8.76
N ALA A 130 -14.18 1.12 -9.83
CA ALA A 130 -15.53 1.69 -9.85
C ALA A 130 -16.57 0.68 -9.34
N SER A 131 -16.29 -0.62 -9.46
CA SER A 131 -17.18 -1.70 -9.05
C SER A 131 -16.40 -2.84 -8.39
N PRO A 132 -17.00 -3.54 -7.40
CA PRO A 132 -16.44 -4.78 -6.84
C PRO A 132 -16.23 -5.87 -7.89
N GLU A 133 -16.97 -5.82 -9.01
CA GLU A 133 -16.91 -6.82 -10.08
C GLU A 133 -15.62 -6.77 -10.90
N GLU A 134 -14.83 -5.71 -10.76
CA GLU A 134 -13.48 -5.61 -11.35
C GLU A 134 -12.47 -6.52 -10.67
N CYS A 135 -12.80 -7.12 -9.52
CA CYS A 135 -11.97 -8.08 -8.82
C CYS A 135 -11.87 -9.41 -9.59
N ALA A 136 -10.67 -9.81 -9.95
CA ALA A 136 -10.41 -11.06 -10.68
C ALA A 136 -10.42 -12.32 -9.81
N TYR A 137 -10.48 -12.18 -8.48
CA TYR A 137 -10.38 -13.27 -7.52
C TYR A 137 -11.69 -13.48 -6.75
N PRO A 138 -11.89 -14.66 -6.13
CA PRO A 138 -12.90 -14.82 -5.09
C PRO A 138 -12.70 -13.72 -4.04
N LYS A 139 -13.79 -13.05 -3.67
CA LYS A 139 -13.71 -11.84 -2.84
C LYS A 139 -14.55 -11.93 -1.58
N VAL A 140 -14.20 -11.13 -0.60
CA VAL A 140 -15.01 -10.82 0.59
C VAL A 140 -15.11 -9.30 0.71
N GLU A 141 -16.31 -8.81 0.97
CA GLU A 141 -16.54 -7.40 1.22
C GLU A 141 -16.52 -7.13 2.72
N VAL A 142 -15.84 -6.06 3.12
CA VAL A 142 -15.80 -5.58 4.49
C VAL A 142 -16.54 -4.26 4.62
N ALA A 143 -16.84 -3.86 5.85
CA ALA A 143 -17.48 -2.58 6.13
C ALA A 143 -16.73 -1.42 5.46
N SER A 144 -17.49 -0.49 4.90
CA SER A 144 -16.97 0.69 4.19
C SER A 144 -16.11 1.58 5.10
N PHE A 145 -15.30 2.45 4.49
CA PHE A 145 -14.57 3.48 5.24
C PHE A 145 -15.49 4.30 6.14
N GLU A 146 -16.67 4.68 5.64
CA GLU A 146 -17.65 5.48 6.38
C GLU A 146 -18.18 4.75 7.62
N GLU A 147 -18.42 3.44 7.51
CA GLU A 147 -18.89 2.60 8.62
C GLU A 147 -17.79 2.38 9.65
N VAL A 148 -16.59 1.95 9.23
CA VAL A 148 -15.48 1.70 10.16
C VAL A 148 -14.98 2.98 10.83
N SER A 149 -15.21 4.15 10.23
CA SER A 149 -14.85 5.44 10.82
C SER A 149 -15.76 5.84 11.97
N ARG A 150 -16.97 5.28 12.04
CA ARG A 150 -18.00 5.64 13.04
C ARG A 150 -18.23 4.55 14.08
N ASP A 151 -17.98 3.30 13.70
CA ASP A 151 -18.24 2.13 14.55
C ASP A 151 -16.96 1.32 14.77
N LYS A 152 -16.49 1.32 16.02
CA LYS A 152 -15.31 0.55 16.44
C LYS A 152 -15.48 -0.96 16.27
N ARG A 153 -16.73 -1.47 16.38
CA ARG A 153 -17.00 -2.89 16.17
C ARG A 153 -16.89 -3.26 14.69
N ALA A 154 -17.45 -2.43 13.81
CA ALA A 154 -17.27 -2.60 12.36
C ALA A 154 -15.80 -2.57 11.97
N TYR A 155 -15.02 -1.63 12.56
CA TYR A 155 -13.58 -1.57 12.38
C TYR A 155 -12.87 -2.87 12.82
N ALA A 156 -13.19 -3.37 14.03
CA ALA A 156 -12.59 -4.59 14.55
C ALA A 156 -12.91 -5.82 13.68
N LEU A 157 -14.16 -5.94 13.20
CA LEU A 157 -14.57 -7.03 12.31
C LEU A 157 -13.88 -6.95 10.94
N ALA A 158 -13.72 -5.75 10.37
CA ALA A 158 -12.97 -5.58 9.12
C ALA A 158 -11.50 -6.04 9.28
N ASN A 159 -10.84 -5.64 10.37
CA ASN A 159 -9.48 -6.08 10.68
C ASN A 159 -9.37 -7.60 10.89
N GLN A 160 -10.39 -8.24 11.50
CA GLN A 160 -10.41 -9.70 11.64
C GLN A 160 -10.44 -10.37 10.27
N VAL A 161 -11.27 -9.88 9.35
CA VAL A 161 -11.30 -10.41 7.98
C VAL A 161 -9.95 -10.18 7.28
N GLU A 162 -9.34 -9.01 7.43
CA GLU A 162 -8.00 -8.74 6.87
C GLU A 162 -6.95 -9.74 7.37
N TYR A 163 -7.01 -10.10 8.64
CA TYR A 163 -6.12 -11.10 9.23
C TYR A 163 -6.40 -12.50 8.68
N ASP A 164 -7.66 -12.91 8.62
CA ASP A 164 -8.07 -14.26 8.19
C ASP A 164 -7.77 -14.51 6.71
N GLU A 165 -7.89 -13.47 5.86
CA GLU A 165 -7.63 -13.56 4.42
C GLU A 165 -6.15 -13.31 4.06
N HIS A 166 -5.26 -13.09 5.03
CA HIS A 166 -3.83 -12.89 4.79
C HIS A 166 -3.08 -14.21 4.58
N ASP A 167 -3.67 -15.10 3.77
CA ASP A 167 -3.14 -16.42 3.42
C ASP A 167 -2.90 -16.47 1.90
N PRO A 168 -1.67 -16.70 1.42
CA PRO A 168 -1.37 -16.70 -0.02
C PRO A 168 -1.99 -17.88 -0.78
N ILE A 169 -2.43 -18.93 -0.07
CA ILE A 169 -3.01 -20.16 -0.67
C ILE A 169 -4.54 -20.08 -0.69
N ARG A 170 -5.16 -19.72 0.44
CA ARG A 170 -6.61 -19.79 0.65
C ARG A 170 -7.27 -18.41 0.74
N GLY A 171 -6.48 -17.37 0.94
CA GLY A 171 -6.99 -16.01 1.09
C GLY A 171 -7.73 -15.53 -0.16
N ARG A 172 -8.83 -14.82 0.08
CA ARG A 172 -9.63 -14.16 -0.94
C ARG A 172 -9.17 -12.72 -1.11
N ALA A 173 -9.59 -12.08 -2.18
CA ALA A 173 -9.47 -10.63 -2.30
C ALA A 173 -10.39 -9.95 -1.29
N ILE A 174 -9.95 -8.81 -0.75
CA ILE A 174 -10.76 -7.99 0.15
C ILE A 174 -11.19 -6.74 -0.59
N VAL A 175 -12.48 -6.43 -0.50
CA VAL A 175 -13.09 -5.25 -1.11
C VAL A 175 -13.61 -4.34 -0.01
N GLN A 176 -13.18 -3.08 -0.01
CA GLN A 176 -13.68 -2.07 0.92
C GLN A 176 -14.12 -0.81 0.16
N ARG A 177 -15.36 -0.39 0.37
CA ARG A 177 -15.89 0.83 -0.25
C ARG A 177 -15.34 2.09 0.41
N HIS A 178 -14.98 3.07 -0.42
CA HIS A 178 -14.51 4.41 -0.04
C HIS A 178 -15.27 5.46 -0.87
N GLY A 179 -16.39 5.95 -0.37
CA GLY A 179 -17.29 6.83 -1.14
C GLY A 179 -17.87 6.11 -2.35
N GLU A 180 -17.60 6.64 -3.54
CA GLU A 180 -18.08 6.10 -4.82
C GLU A 180 -17.11 5.06 -5.45
N ARG A 181 -15.99 4.77 -4.81
CA ARG A 181 -14.98 3.82 -5.30
C ARG A 181 -14.73 2.69 -4.33
N TYR A 182 -14.09 1.66 -4.82
CA TYR A 182 -13.73 0.47 -4.05
C TYR A 182 -12.21 0.29 -4.04
N VAL A 183 -11.65 0.10 -2.87
CA VAL A 183 -10.30 -0.44 -2.72
C VAL A 183 -10.41 -1.95 -2.83
N ILE A 184 -9.76 -2.53 -3.81
CA ILE A 184 -9.66 -3.98 -3.99
C ILE A 184 -8.22 -4.39 -3.68
N ALA A 185 -8.04 -5.23 -2.67
CA ALA A 185 -6.78 -5.88 -2.38
C ALA A 185 -6.82 -7.31 -2.85
N ASN A 186 -6.03 -7.64 -3.85
CA ASN A 186 -5.88 -9.00 -4.36
C ASN A 186 -5.30 -9.92 -3.26
N PRO A 187 -5.46 -11.25 -3.33
CA PRO A 187 -4.85 -12.15 -2.37
C PRO A 187 -3.33 -11.94 -2.26
N PRO A 188 -2.71 -12.23 -1.11
CA PRO A 188 -1.27 -12.12 -0.93
C PRO A 188 -0.48 -12.89 -1.99
N ALA A 189 0.70 -12.39 -2.36
CA ALA A 189 1.62 -13.13 -3.21
C ALA A 189 2.16 -14.36 -2.47
N MET A 190 2.45 -15.44 -3.22
CA MET A 190 3.15 -16.59 -2.65
C MET A 190 4.55 -16.20 -2.18
N PRO A 191 5.04 -16.75 -1.07
CA PRO A 191 6.42 -16.54 -0.64
C PRO A 191 7.43 -16.85 -1.75
N LEU A 192 8.54 -16.13 -1.76
CA LEU A 192 9.66 -16.44 -2.65
C LEU A 192 10.22 -17.83 -2.32
N ASN A 193 10.61 -18.58 -3.35
CA ASN A 193 11.41 -19.77 -3.15
C ASN A 193 12.90 -19.39 -2.95
N THR A 194 13.73 -20.35 -2.54
CA THR A 194 15.15 -20.11 -2.25
C THR A 194 15.89 -19.47 -3.42
N ALA A 195 15.69 -19.96 -4.64
CA ALA A 195 16.39 -19.42 -5.82
C ALA A 195 15.96 -17.97 -6.13
N GLU A 196 14.69 -17.63 -5.93
CA GLU A 196 14.22 -16.25 -6.08
C GLU A 196 14.79 -15.33 -4.99
N LEU A 197 14.89 -15.82 -3.76
CA LEU A 197 15.45 -15.07 -2.64
C LEU A 197 16.94 -14.83 -2.85
N ASP A 198 17.69 -15.85 -3.28
CA ASP A 198 19.11 -15.74 -3.63
C ASP A 198 19.31 -14.72 -4.77
N ALA A 199 18.49 -14.79 -5.82
CA ALA A 199 18.55 -13.84 -6.94
C ALA A 199 18.28 -12.39 -6.51
N VAL A 200 17.43 -12.16 -5.50
CA VAL A 200 17.21 -10.83 -4.92
C VAL A 200 18.44 -10.38 -4.11
N ALA A 201 19.01 -11.28 -3.31
CA ALA A 201 20.20 -10.98 -2.51
C ALA A 201 21.45 -10.69 -3.35
N GLU A 202 21.52 -11.22 -4.56
CA GLU A 202 22.62 -11.01 -5.52
C GLU A 202 22.50 -9.71 -6.35
N LEU A 203 21.41 -8.94 -6.18
CA LEU A 203 21.26 -7.66 -6.87
C LEU A 203 22.35 -6.67 -6.42
N PRO A 204 22.91 -5.87 -7.34
CA PRO A 204 23.91 -4.86 -7.01
C PRO A 204 23.23 -3.66 -6.32
N TYR A 205 23.31 -3.61 -5.02
CA TYR A 205 22.80 -2.51 -4.19
C TYR A 205 23.82 -1.39 -4.03
#